data_fc07b6644d4aaf1a75b3f422be12e2a8
#
_entry.id   fc07b6644d4aaf1a75b3f422be12e2a8
#
_cell.length_a   1.000
_cell.length_b   1.000
_cell.length_c   1.000
_cell.angle_alpha   90.00
_cell.angle_beta   90.00
_cell.angle_gamma   90.00
#
_symmetry.space_group_name_H-M   'P 1'
#
loop_
_entity.id
_entity.type
_entity.pdbx_description
1 polymer ?
#
loop_
_entity_poly.entity_id
_entity_poly.type
_entity_poly.pdbx_seq_one_letter_code
_entity_poly.pdbx_strand_id
1 'polypeptide(L)'
;MLPFRTFWSLLAGFALACGSDSRAPKQPQLGDAFPNLPLPPKPELISQTGSADALQLTLRSPGDMDHILAYYRSILSAGDWRLVSDIKNRDGSVALYAEQNGPPMWVRIWKPSGQSGTMIQLTGAVAPKDTTRRAK
;
A
#
# COMPACT_ATOMS: atom_id res chain seq x y z
N MET A 1 -8.66 -71.24 -32.41
CA MET A 1 -8.02 -70.50 -33.53
C MET A 1 -8.74 -69.20 -33.70
N LEU A 2 -8.21 -68.13 -33.15
CA LEU A 2 -8.72 -66.76 -33.29
C LEU A 2 -7.55 -65.84 -33.61
N PRO A 3 -7.51 -65.10 -34.71
CA PRO A 3 -6.53 -64.08 -34.90
C PRO A 3 -7.03 -62.78 -34.27
N PHE A 4 -6.30 -62.35 -33.28
CA PHE A 4 -6.40 -61.03 -32.69
C PHE A 4 -5.97 -59.97 -33.72
N ARG A 5 -6.92 -59.15 -34.11
CA ARG A 5 -6.63 -57.94 -34.92
C ARG A 5 -6.41 -56.78 -33.93
N THR A 6 -5.15 -56.45 -33.78
CA THR A 6 -4.71 -55.24 -33.10
C THR A 6 -5.16 -53.98 -33.84
N PHE A 7 -6.08 -53.26 -33.23
CA PHE A 7 -6.44 -51.90 -33.66
C PHE A 7 -5.52 -50.90 -32.93
N TRP A 8 -4.62 -50.33 -33.65
CA TRP A 8 -3.74 -49.27 -33.21
C TRP A 8 -4.46 -47.95 -33.46
N SER A 9 -5.08 -47.39 -32.45
CA SER A 9 -5.64 -46.06 -32.50
C SER A 9 -4.57 -45.05 -32.08
N LEU A 10 -4.04 -44.33 -33.04
CA LEU A 10 -3.23 -43.15 -32.85
C LEU A 10 -4.13 -42.03 -32.34
N LEU A 11 -4.08 -41.75 -31.02
CA LEU A 11 -4.64 -40.54 -30.43
C LEU A 11 -3.57 -39.44 -30.57
N ALA A 12 -3.74 -38.57 -31.55
CA ALA A 12 -3.00 -37.33 -31.62
C ALA A 12 -3.48 -36.38 -30.51
N GLY A 13 -2.71 -36.27 -29.45
CA GLY A 13 -2.94 -35.30 -28.39
C GLY A 13 -2.61 -33.90 -28.86
N PHE A 14 -3.64 -33.10 -29.12
CA PHE A 14 -3.50 -31.65 -29.26
C PHE A 14 -3.22 -31.06 -27.88
N ALA A 15 -1.96 -30.78 -27.59
CA ALA A 15 -1.59 -29.96 -26.45
C ALA A 15 -1.92 -28.50 -26.78
N LEU A 16 -3.09 -28.03 -26.36
CA LEU A 16 -3.40 -26.63 -26.25
C LEU A 16 -2.55 -26.05 -25.13
N ALA A 17 -1.39 -25.55 -25.47
CA ALA A 17 -0.62 -24.67 -24.59
C ALA A 17 -1.41 -23.36 -24.43
N CYS A 18 -2.31 -23.30 -23.46
CA CYS A 18 -2.80 -22.02 -22.93
C CYS A 18 -1.63 -21.35 -22.23
N GLY A 19 -0.91 -20.53 -22.96
CA GLY A 19 -0.02 -19.54 -22.41
C GLY A 19 -0.86 -18.55 -21.60
N SER A 20 -1.06 -18.86 -20.32
CA SER A 20 -1.59 -17.89 -19.37
C SER A 20 -0.49 -16.87 -19.15
N ASP A 21 -0.47 -15.83 -19.98
CA ASP A 21 0.17 -14.57 -19.62
C ASP A 21 -0.61 -13.99 -18.43
N SER A 22 -0.38 -14.59 -17.26
CA SER A 22 -0.78 -14.01 -15.99
C SER A 22 0.09 -12.79 -15.74
N ARG A 23 -0.13 -11.76 -16.55
CA ARG A 23 0.26 -10.41 -16.18
C ARG A 23 -0.70 -9.99 -15.09
N ALA A 24 -0.40 -10.44 -13.86
CA ALA A 24 -1.02 -9.86 -12.69
C ALA A 24 -0.91 -8.34 -12.83
N PRO A 25 -2.02 -7.58 -12.71
CA PRO A 25 -1.93 -6.13 -12.77
C PRO A 25 -0.89 -5.73 -11.74
N LYS A 26 0.17 -5.07 -12.21
CA LYS A 26 1.25 -4.58 -11.37
C LYS A 26 0.57 -3.65 -10.38
N GLN A 27 0.41 -4.08 -9.13
CA GLN A 27 -0.14 -3.21 -8.09
C GLN A 27 0.73 -1.96 -8.07
N PRO A 28 0.15 -0.77 -8.21
CA PRO A 28 0.92 0.46 -8.14
C PRO A 28 1.69 0.40 -6.83
N GLN A 29 3.00 0.57 -6.91
CA GLN A 29 3.80 0.63 -5.70
C GLN A 29 3.33 1.86 -4.91
N LEU A 30 3.21 1.73 -3.60
CA LEU A 30 2.77 2.81 -2.72
C LEU A 30 3.48 4.14 -3.03
N GLY A 31 4.78 4.09 -3.36
CA GLY A 31 5.54 5.25 -3.77
C GLY A 31 5.14 5.86 -5.12
N ASP A 32 4.62 5.06 -6.06
CA ASP A 32 4.14 5.56 -7.35
C ASP A 32 2.77 6.23 -7.23
N ALA A 33 1.93 5.71 -6.32
CA ALA A 33 0.61 6.28 -6.03
C ALA A 33 0.72 7.56 -5.17
N PHE A 34 1.76 7.64 -4.34
CA PHE A 34 1.96 8.71 -3.36
C PHE A 34 3.43 9.15 -3.33
N PRO A 35 3.93 9.86 -4.34
CA PRO A 35 5.35 10.22 -4.42
C PRO A 35 5.82 11.09 -3.24
N ASN A 36 4.90 11.77 -2.57
CA ASN A 36 5.20 12.64 -1.43
C ASN A 36 4.67 12.09 -0.10
N LEU A 37 4.18 10.84 -0.08
CA LEU A 37 3.68 10.26 1.15
C LEU A 37 4.86 9.72 1.97
N PRO A 38 5.02 10.17 3.23
CA PRO A 38 6.05 9.64 4.10
C PRO A 38 5.67 8.23 4.56
N LEU A 39 6.29 7.24 3.94
CA LEU A 39 6.12 5.84 4.31
C LEU A 39 7.07 5.47 5.46
N PRO A 40 6.62 4.61 6.41
CA PRO A 40 7.48 4.14 7.48
C PRO A 40 8.57 3.19 6.93
N PRO A 41 9.63 2.91 7.69
CA PRO A 41 10.63 1.92 7.32
C PRO A 41 10.00 0.53 7.11
N LYS A 42 10.35 -0.14 6.00
CA LYS A 42 9.88 -1.47 5.64
C LYS A 42 8.35 -1.60 5.75
N PRO A 43 7.57 -0.80 5.02
CA PRO A 43 6.13 -0.79 5.12
C PRO A 43 5.54 -2.03 4.48
N GLU A 44 4.62 -2.68 5.18
CA GLU A 44 3.74 -3.73 4.67
C GLU A 44 2.33 -3.15 4.53
N LEU A 45 1.77 -3.20 3.33
CA LEU A 45 0.39 -2.76 3.10
C LEU A 45 -0.58 -3.81 3.63
N ILE A 46 -1.40 -3.43 4.62
CA ILE A 46 -2.44 -4.28 5.19
C ILE A 46 -3.77 -4.05 4.51
N SER A 47 -4.15 -2.79 4.29
CA SER A 47 -5.38 -2.46 3.58
C SER A 47 -5.30 -1.07 2.95
N GLN A 48 -6.09 -0.92 1.88
CA GLN A 48 -6.30 0.34 1.21
C GLN A 48 -7.79 0.51 0.96
N THR A 49 -8.33 1.64 1.36
CA THR A 49 -9.74 2.01 1.15
C THR A 49 -9.86 3.46 0.72
N GLY A 50 -11.04 3.80 0.16
CA GLY A 50 -11.29 5.16 -0.27
C GLY A 50 -11.09 5.38 -1.78
N SER A 51 -11.18 6.64 -2.17
CA SER A 51 -11.03 7.12 -3.55
C SER A 51 -9.77 7.96 -3.72
N ALA A 52 -9.51 8.44 -4.92
CA ALA A 52 -8.42 9.37 -5.19
C ALA A 52 -8.49 10.67 -4.37
N ASP A 53 -9.71 11.08 -3.99
CA ASP A 53 -9.93 12.33 -3.24
C ASP A 53 -9.80 12.14 -1.72
N ALA A 54 -9.98 10.91 -1.25
CA ALA A 54 -9.89 10.57 0.17
C ALA A 54 -9.41 9.12 0.34
N LEU A 55 -8.11 8.95 0.46
CA LEU A 55 -7.48 7.64 0.58
C LEU A 55 -7.13 7.34 2.03
N GLN A 56 -7.36 6.09 2.42
CA GLN A 56 -6.92 5.54 3.68
C GLN A 56 -6.05 4.33 3.44
N LEU A 57 -4.83 4.36 3.95
CA LEU A 57 -3.88 3.26 3.94
C LEU A 57 -3.66 2.77 5.36
N THR A 58 -3.70 1.46 5.55
CA THR A 58 -3.24 0.83 6.80
C THR A 58 -1.98 0.04 6.50
N LEU A 59 -0.92 0.38 7.19
CA LEU A 59 0.41 -0.17 7.04
C LEU A 59 0.87 -0.83 8.34
N ARG A 60 1.78 -1.79 8.22
CA ARG A 60 2.55 -2.31 9.34
C ARG A 60 4.03 -2.04 9.09
N SER A 61 4.75 -1.68 10.15
CA SER A 61 6.20 -1.59 10.16
C SER A 61 6.77 -2.50 11.25
N PRO A 62 7.90 -3.16 11.05
CA PRO A 62 8.53 -4.00 12.08
C PRO A 62 9.13 -3.20 13.22
N GLY A 63 9.32 -1.88 13.05
CA GLY A 63 9.84 -0.98 14.09
C GLY A 63 8.90 -0.88 15.30
N ASP A 64 9.47 -0.55 16.45
CA ASP A 64 8.66 -0.25 17.62
C ASP A 64 7.92 1.10 17.48
N MET A 65 6.88 1.29 18.29
CA MET A 65 6.00 2.45 18.20
C MET A 65 6.74 3.77 18.45
N ASP A 66 7.71 3.80 19.35
CA ASP A 66 8.42 5.02 19.70
C ASP A 66 9.32 5.47 18.55
N HIS A 67 9.98 4.54 17.87
CA HIS A 67 10.77 4.83 16.67
C HIS A 67 9.91 5.32 15.51
N ILE A 68 8.78 4.67 15.26
CA ILE A 68 7.85 5.07 14.20
C ILE A 68 7.26 6.45 14.48
N LEU A 69 6.91 6.71 15.73
CA LEU A 69 6.39 8.00 16.16
C LEU A 69 7.43 9.12 16.01
N ALA A 70 8.67 8.88 16.44
CA ALA A 70 9.77 9.82 16.26
C ALA A 70 10.03 10.12 14.77
N TYR A 71 9.97 9.10 13.93
CA TYR A 71 10.10 9.24 12.48
C TYR A 71 9.02 10.17 11.91
N TYR A 72 7.73 9.93 12.20
CA TYR A 72 6.66 10.78 11.69
C TYR A 72 6.69 12.19 12.25
N ARG A 73 7.00 12.38 13.52
CA ARG A 73 7.19 13.71 14.11
C ARG A 73 8.28 14.49 13.40
N SER A 74 9.37 13.84 13.08
CA SER A 74 10.50 14.47 12.39
C SER A 74 10.12 14.91 10.97
N ILE A 75 9.59 14.00 10.15
CA ILE A 75 9.28 14.32 8.75
C ILE A 75 8.10 15.26 8.59
N LEU A 76 7.09 15.16 9.45
CA LEU A 76 5.92 16.04 9.43
C LEU A 76 6.19 17.44 10.04
N SER A 77 7.37 17.65 10.60
CA SER A 77 7.83 18.95 11.09
C SER A 77 8.92 19.57 10.21
N ALA A 78 9.20 18.96 9.04
CA ALA A 78 10.29 19.38 8.16
C ALA A 78 9.80 19.53 6.70
N GLY A 79 10.56 20.27 5.91
CA GLY A 79 10.27 20.52 4.51
C GLY A 79 8.95 21.29 4.33
N ASP A 80 8.12 20.79 3.43
CA ASP A 80 6.81 21.42 3.14
C ASP A 80 5.71 21.03 4.15
N TRP A 81 6.00 20.10 5.06
CA TRP A 81 5.06 19.66 6.07
C TRP A 81 5.10 20.56 7.31
N ARG A 82 3.93 20.79 7.88
CA ARG A 82 3.74 21.45 9.16
C ARG A 82 2.90 20.56 10.08
N LEU A 83 3.50 20.04 11.13
CA LEU A 83 2.79 19.29 12.16
C LEU A 83 1.92 20.27 12.97
N VAL A 84 0.61 20.09 12.93
CA VAL A 84 -0.38 20.97 13.59
C VAL A 84 -0.87 20.36 14.90
N SER A 85 -1.03 19.05 14.94
CA SER A 85 -1.57 18.35 16.11
C SER A 85 -0.84 17.03 16.35
N ASP A 86 -0.59 16.73 17.62
CA ASP A 86 0.06 15.52 18.13
C ASP A 86 -0.66 15.10 19.41
N ILE A 87 -1.58 14.14 19.31
CA ILE A 87 -2.49 13.77 20.38
C ILE A 87 -2.31 12.31 20.73
N LYS A 88 -2.02 12.04 22.00
CA LYS A 88 -2.06 10.69 22.56
C LYS A 88 -3.48 10.38 23.03
N ASN A 89 -4.08 9.34 22.44
CA ASN A 89 -5.42 8.88 22.78
C ASN A 89 -5.41 7.98 24.04
N ARG A 90 -6.58 7.79 24.63
CA ARG A 90 -6.76 6.93 25.82
C ARG A 90 -6.45 5.45 25.55
N ASP A 91 -6.62 5.00 24.30
CA ASP A 91 -6.31 3.63 23.86
C ASP A 91 -4.80 3.38 23.61
N GLY A 92 -3.96 4.39 23.89
CA GLY A 92 -2.52 4.34 23.68
C GLY A 92 -2.08 4.66 22.26
N SER A 93 -3.00 4.83 21.32
CA SER A 93 -2.67 5.30 19.96
C SER A 93 -2.27 6.78 19.96
N VAL A 94 -1.50 7.19 18.97
CA VAL A 94 -1.17 8.60 18.74
C VAL A 94 -1.73 9.03 17.39
N ALA A 95 -2.37 10.18 17.37
CA ALA A 95 -2.90 10.80 16.17
C ALA A 95 -2.11 12.07 15.86
N LEU A 96 -1.52 12.12 14.68
CA LEU A 96 -0.83 13.29 14.14
C LEU A 96 -1.67 13.90 13.03
N TYR A 97 -1.72 15.21 12.98
CA TYR A 97 -2.30 15.94 11.86
C TYR A 97 -1.29 16.93 11.32
N ALA A 98 -1.04 16.87 10.03
CA ALA A 98 -0.10 17.73 9.34
C ALA A 98 -0.70 18.35 8.09
N GLU A 99 -0.28 19.57 7.79
CA GLU A 99 -0.63 20.33 6.61
C GLU A 99 0.58 20.57 5.74
N GLN A 100 0.34 20.77 4.45
CA GLN A 100 1.32 21.18 3.44
C GLN A 100 0.66 22.12 2.43
N ASN A 101 1.41 22.57 1.44
CA ASN A 101 0.84 23.28 0.26
C ASN A 101 0.12 22.26 -0.64
N GLY A 102 -0.98 21.71 -0.15
CA GLY A 102 -1.73 20.62 -0.75
C GLY A 102 -2.64 19.96 0.26
N PRO A 103 -3.13 18.75 -0.02
CA PRO A 103 -4.03 18.03 0.88
C PRO A 103 -3.37 17.75 2.24
N PRO A 104 -4.12 17.91 3.35
CA PRO A 104 -3.63 17.57 4.67
C PRO A 104 -3.57 16.06 4.87
N MET A 105 -2.85 15.63 5.89
CA MET A 105 -2.71 14.23 6.23
C MET A 105 -2.93 13.99 7.72
N TRP A 106 -3.64 12.92 8.02
CA TRP A 106 -3.78 12.34 9.34
C TRP A 106 -2.97 11.05 9.43
N VAL A 107 -2.21 10.90 10.47
CA VAL A 107 -1.44 9.69 10.77
C VAL A 107 -1.87 9.17 12.12
N ARG A 108 -2.41 7.96 12.18
CA ARG A 108 -2.69 7.28 13.44
C ARG A 108 -1.70 6.13 13.61
N ILE A 109 -1.07 6.05 14.76
CA ILE A 109 -0.03 5.07 15.10
C ILE A 109 -0.45 4.33 16.34
N TRP A 110 -0.41 2.99 16.30
CA TRP A 110 -0.75 2.17 17.47
C TRP A 110 0.01 0.85 17.46
N LYS A 111 0.11 0.26 18.64
CA LYS A 111 0.66 -1.08 18.79
C LYS A 111 -0.46 -2.11 18.68
N PRO A 112 -0.39 -3.08 17.78
CA PRO A 112 -1.43 -4.10 17.66
C PRO A 112 -1.38 -5.05 18.85
N SER A 113 -2.55 -5.52 19.30
CA SER A 113 -2.63 -6.53 20.34
C SER A 113 -2.18 -7.90 19.81
N GLY A 114 -1.26 -8.56 20.53
CA GLY A 114 -0.81 -9.91 20.19
C GLY A 114 0.03 -10.06 18.92
N GLN A 115 0.46 -8.96 18.32
CA GLN A 115 1.31 -8.95 17.13
C GLN A 115 2.53 -8.05 17.36
N SER A 116 3.63 -8.39 16.68
CA SER A 116 4.83 -7.58 16.68
C SER A 116 4.72 -6.42 15.69
N GLY A 117 5.52 -5.38 15.91
CA GLY A 117 5.57 -4.20 15.05
C GLY A 117 4.56 -3.12 15.45
N THR A 118 4.43 -2.15 14.57
CA THR A 118 3.58 -0.98 14.75
C THR A 118 2.64 -0.83 13.58
N MET A 119 1.39 -0.54 13.87
CA MET A 119 0.37 -0.23 12.87
C MET A 119 0.31 1.27 12.63
N ILE A 120 0.20 1.63 11.36
CA ILE A 120 0.11 3.02 10.91
C ILE A 120 -1.07 3.15 9.95
N GLN A 121 -1.95 4.10 10.21
CA GLN A 121 -3.02 4.47 9.30
C GLN A 121 -2.76 5.88 8.78
N LEU A 122 -2.66 6.00 7.47
CA LEU A 122 -2.53 7.26 6.78
C LEU A 122 -3.87 7.59 6.13
N THR A 123 -4.38 8.77 6.39
CA THR A 123 -5.62 9.26 5.79
C THR A 123 -5.40 10.65 5.23
N GLY A 124 -5.71 10.84 3.95
CA GLY A 124 -5.55 12.13 3.30
C GLY A 124 -6.16 12.16 1.91
N ALA A 125 -6.33 13.34 1.36
CA ALA A 125 -6.66 13.51 -0.03
C ALA A 125 -5.38 13.31 -0.87
N VAL A 126 -5.51 12.62 -1.98
CA VAL A 126 -4.44 12.48 -2.98
C VAL A 126 -4.67 13.56 -4.01
N ALA A 127 -3.72 14.46 -4.18
CA ALA A 127 -3.80 15.40 -5.29
C ALA A 127 -3.83 14.59 -6.60
N PRO A 128 -4.78 14.86 -7.51
CA PRO A 128 -4.79 14.24 -8.82
C PRO A 128 -3.42 14.46 -9.48
N LYS A 129 -2.86 13.43 -10.04
CA LYS A 129 -1.68 13.56 -10.88
C LYS A 129 -2.06 14.48 -12.01
N ASP A 130 -1.45 15.66 -12.09
CA ASP A 130 -1.68 16.62 -13.15
C ASP A 130 -1.42 15.95 -14.50
N THR A 131 -2.47 15.48 -15.16
CA THR A 131 -2.43 14.95 -16.53
C THR A 131 -2.47 16.07 -17.56
N THR A 132 -2.43 17.32 -17.15
CA THR A 132 -2.56 18.50 -18.01
C THR A 132 -1.23 18.96 -18.62
N ARG A 133 -0.15 18.19 -18.51
CA ARG A 133 1.04 18.49 -19.30
C ARG A 133 1.00 17.74 -20.63
N ARG A 134 -0.05 17.94 -21.40
CA ARG A 134 0.02 17.64 -22.82
C ARG A 134 0.69 18.80 -23.50
N ALA A 135 1.89 18.56 -23.96
CA ALA A 135 2.73 19.45 -24.72
C ALA A 135 1.99 20.17 -25.85
N LYS A 136 2.34 21.39 -26.00
CA LYS A 136 2.17 22.17 -27.23
C LYS A 136 3.35 21.83 -28.13
#